data_18185e86f4e63565258b076b9fb6584c
#
_entry.id   18185e86f4e63565258b076b9fb6584c
#
_cell.length_a   1.000
_cell.length_b   1.000
_cell.length_c   1.000
_cell.angle_alpha   90.00
_cell.angle_beta   90.00
_cell.angle_gamma   90.00
#
_symmetry.space_group_name_H-M   'P 1'
#
loop_
_entity.id
_entity.type
_entity.pdbx_description
1 polymer ?
#
loop_
_entity_poly.entity_id
_entity_poly.type
_entity_poly.pdbx_seq_one_letter_code
_entity_poly.pdbx_strand_id
1 'polypeptide(L)'
;GGLIFPGLKKIRESFDNFPVSSVKNIDRIGQSTEEAWTIGTLNLIVNAINHKIRELKAKFPDALIFLTGGGYSEIKEFLEFDHSYHENLVLDGLEFYVNNMG
;
A
#
# COMPACT_ATOMS: atom_id res chain seq x y z
N GLY A 1 -3.00 9.56 -15.04
CA GLY A 1 -4.03 9.34 -14.04
C GLY A 1 -3.53 8.64 -12.81
N GLY A 2 -4.37 8.50 -11.80
CA GLY A 2 -3.96 7.90 -10.56
C GLY A 2 -5.12 7.45 -9.70
N LEU A 3 -4.76 6.85 -8.56
CA LEU A 3 -5.71 6.43 -7.54
C LEU A 3 -5.23 6.96 -6.19
N ILE A 4 -6.17 7.26 -5.33
CA ILE A 4 -5.89 7.68 -3.96
C ILE A 4 -6.46 6.64 -3.03
N PHE A 5 -5.61 6.09 -2.17
CA PHE A 5 -6.03 5.14 -1.13
C PHE A 5 -5.94 5.81 0.23
N PRO A 6 -6.85 5.48 1.16
CA PRO A 6 -6.64 5.88 2.56
C PRO A 6 -5.32 5.29 3.06
N GLY A 7 -4.54 6.09 3.76
CA GLY A 7 -3.29 5.59 4.36
C GLY A 7 -3.56 4.63 5.52
N LEU A 8 -2.53 3.85 5.89
CA LEU A 8 -2.64 2.88 6.99
C LEU A 8 -3.10 3.52 8.28
N LYS A 9 -2.57 4.70 8.59
CA LYS A 9 -2.95 5.41 9.81
C LYS A 9 -4.45 5.68 9.86
N LYS A 10 -5.01 6.17 8.75
CA LYS A 10 -6.44 6.47 8.67
C LYS A 10 -7.30 5.21 8.73
N ILE A 11 -6.87 4.16 8.06
CA ILE A 11 -7.57 2.87 8.12
C ILE A 11 -7.59 2.35 9.54
N ARG A 12 -6.45 2.39 10.23
CA ARG A 12 -6.33 1.90 11.59
C ARG A 12 -7.07 2.76 12.61
N GLU A 13 -7.17 4.06 12.38
CA GLU A 13 -7.94 4.97 13.23
C GLU A 13 -9.45 4.82 13.04
N SER A 14 -9.89 4.24 11.95
CA SER A 14 -11.32 4.08 11.66
C SER A 14 -12.00 2.98 12.47
N PHE A 15 -11.23 2.23 13.23
CA PHE A 15 -11.72 1.11 14.03
C PHE A 15 -11.17 1.24 15.46
N ASP A 16 -11.28 0.19 16.28
CA ASP A 16 -10.74 0.22 17.61
C ASP A 16 -9.21 0.33 17.62
N ASN A 17 -8.67 0.89 18.69
CA ASN A 17 -7.22 1.02 18.85
C ASN A 17 -6.58 -0.31 19.23
N PHE A 18 -6.37 -1.16 18.24
CA PHE A 18 -5.55 -2.35 18.43
C PHE A 18 -4.08 -1.99 18.29
N PRO A 19 -3.21 -2.57 19.12
CA PRO A 19 -1.78 -2.34 18.94
C PRO A 19 -1.29 -2.93 17.61
N VAL A 20 -0.25 -2.30 17.08
CA VAL A 20 0.35 -2.70 15.80
C VAL A 20 1.73 -3.27 16.09
N SER A 21 2.07 -4.38 15.45
CA SER A 21 3.38 -5.00 15.58
C SER A 21 4.16 -4.91 14.27
N SER A 22 5.44 -5.25 14.35
CA SER A 22 6.27 -5.38 13.17
C SER A 22 6.16 -6.80 12.64
N VAL A 23 5.89 -6.96 11.36
CA VAL A 23 5.74 -8.27 10.74
C VAL A 23 6.62 -8.36 9.50
N LYS A 24 7.17 -9.54 9.26
CA LYS A 24 8.03 -9.80 8.10
C LYS A 24 7.29 -10.39 6.92
N ASN A 25 6.14 -10.98 7.18
CA ASN A 25 5.36 -11.70 6.18
C ASN A 25 3.89 -11.43 6.43
N ILE A 26 3.18 -11.06 5.37
CA ILE A 26 1.74 -10.81 5.44
C ILE A 26 0.91 -11.87 4.73
N ASP A 27 1.56 -12.91 4.20
CA ASP A 27 0.89 -14.03 3.53
C ASP A 27 0.50 -15.12 4.51
N ARG A 28 0.06 -14.73 5.70
CA ARG A 28 -0.31 -15.67 6.74
C ARG A 28 -1.42 -15.09 7.60
N ILE A 29 -1.98 -15.94 8.45
CA ILE A 29 -2.98 -15.55 9.43
C ILE A 29 -2.25 -15.18 10.73
N GLY A 30 -2.67 -14.10 11.37
CA GLY A 30 -2.10 -13.69 12.65
C GLY A 30 -2.50 -14.64 13.77
N GLN A 31 -1.59 -14.84 14.72
CA GLN A 31 -1.82 -15.74 15.85
C GLN A 31 -2.23 -14.98 17.12
N SER A 32 -2.27 -13.66 17.07
CA SER A 32 -2.72 -12.80 18.15
C SER A 32 -3.57 -11.69 17.54
N THR A 33 -4.31 -10.96 18.39
CA THR A 33 -5.08 -9.80 17.95
C THR A 33 -4.18 -8.76 17.28
N GLU A 34 -3.02 -8.52 17.87
CA GLU A 34 -2.04 -7.57 17.35
C GLU A 34 -1.55 -7.95 15.96
N GLU A 35 -1.16 -9.22 15.79
CA GLU A 35 -0.74 -9.71 14.47
C GLU A 35 -1.89 -9.71 13.46
N ALA A 36 -3.05 -10.15 13.88
CA ALA A 36 -4.22 -10.21 13.00
C ALA A 36 -4.58 -8.83 12.48
N TRP A 37 -4.54 -7.82 13.34
CA TRP A 37 -4.81 -6.43 12.96
C TRP A 37 -3.73 -5.88 12.03
N THR A 38 -2.46 -6.10 12.38
CA THR A 38 -1.33 -5.63 11.59
C THR A 38 -1.34 -6.23 10.20
N ILE A 39 -1.45 -7.55 10.11
CA ILE A 39 -1.45 -8.28 8.85
C ILE A 39 -2.68 -7.94 8.03
N GLY A 40 -3.85 -7.87 8.66
CA GLY A 40 -5.09 -7.57 7.96
C GLY A 40 -5.08 -6.18 7.33
N THR A 41 -4.64 -5.17 8.06
CA THR A 41 -4.60 -3.80 7.53
C THR A 41 -3.54 -3.63 6.45
N LEU A 42 -2.39 -4.31 6.58
CA LEU A 42 -1.39 -4.32 5.53
C LEU A 42 -1.91 -4.97 4.26
N ASN A 43 -2.63 -6.08 4.39
CA ASN A 43 -3.21 -6.76 3.23
C ASN A 43 -4.23 -5.88 2.49
N LEU A 44 -5.00 -5.06 3.19
CA LEU A 44 -5.96 -4.16 2.54
C LEU A 44 -5.27 -3.24 1.53
N ILE A 45 -4.15 -2.64 1.90
CA ILE A 45 -3.46 -1.70 1.03
C ILE A 45 -2.55 -2.42 0.04
N VAL A 46 -1.71 -3.32 0.54
CA VAL A 46 -0.68 -3.98 -0.28
C VAL A 46 -1.32 -4.79 -1.41
N ASN A 47 -2.33 -5.58 -1.10
CA ASN A 47 -2.97 -6.40 -2.14
C ASN A 47 -3.72 -5.55 -3.16
N ALA A 48 -4.35 -4.48 -2.72
CA ALA A 48 -5.02 -3.56 -3.64
C ALA A 48 -4.03 -2.91 -4.61
N ILE A 49 -2.90 -2.45 -4.10
CA ILE A 49 -1.88 -1.81 -4.92
C ILE A 49 -1.25 -2.83 -5.87
N ASN A 50 -0.81 -3.98 -5.36
CA ASN A 50 -0.18 -5.01 -6.19
C ASN A 50 -1.11 -5.50 -7.28
N HIS A 51 -2.39 -5.73 -6.96
CA HIS A 51 -3.37 -6.14 -7.94
C HIS A 51 -3.53 -5.10 -9.05
N LYS A 52 -3.67 -3.84 -8.66
CA LYS A 52 -3.86 -2.76 -9.63
C LYS A 52 -2.64 -2.56 -10.52
N ILE A 53 -1.44 -2.62 -9.94
CA ILE A 53 -0.21 -2.51 -10.72
C ILE A 53 -0.10 -3.66 -11.72
N ARG A 54 -0.39 -4.88 -11.27
CA ARG A 54 -0.36 -6.06 -12.15
C ARG A 54 -1.31 -5.89 -13.33
N GLU A 55 -2.52 -5.41 -13.06
CA GLU A 55 -3.53 -5.14 -14.07
C GLU A 55 -3.07 -4.08 -15.06
N LEU A 56 -2.50 -2.99 -14.56
CA LEU A 56 -2.01 -1.88 -15.40
C LEU A 56 -0.80 -2.29 -16.25
N LYS A 57 0.13 -3.04 -15.67
CA LYS A 57 1.29 -3.52 -16.40
C LYS A 57 0.93 -4.51 -17.51
N ALA A 58 -0.15 -5.26 -17.32
CA ALA A 58 -0.65 -6.15 -18.37
C ALA A 58 -1.14 -5.36 -19.60
N LYS A 59 -1.76 -4.20 -19.35
CA LYS A 59 -2.26 -3.33 -20.45
C LYS A 59 -1.20 -2.39 -20.99
N PHE A 60 -0.34 -1.89 -20.11
CA PHE A 60 0.66 -0.87 -20.45
C PHE A 60 2.01 -1.31 -19.88
N PRO A 61 2.73 -2.21 -20.57
CA PRO A 61 3.98 -2.77 -20.03
C PRO A 61 5.05 -1.73 -19.69
N ASP A 62 5.02 -0.59 -20.35
CA ASP A 62 6.01 0.48 -20.14
C ASP A 62 5.54 1.55 -19.15
N ALA A 63 4.42 1.33 -18.50
CA ALA A 63 3.91 2.29 -17.53
C ALA A 63 4.88 2.47 -16.36
N LEU A 64 5.07 3.74 -15.97
CA LEU A 64 5.87 4.10 -14.81
C LEU A 64 4.94 4.27 -13.61
N ILE A 65 5.35 3.73 -12.49
CA ILE A 65 4.55 3.73 -11.27
C ILE A 65 5.18 4.67 -10.26
N PHE A 66 4.40 5.61 -9.77
CA PHE A 66 4.82 6.55 -8.73
C PHE A 66 3.90 6.43 -7.54
N LEU A 67 4.50 6.29 -6.36
CA LEU A 67 3.77 6.27 -5.10
C LEU A 67 4.16 7.45 -4.25
N THR A 68 3.22 7.86 -3.44
CA THR A 68 3.43 9.00 -2.58
C THR A 68 2.45 8.98 -1.41
N GLY A 69 2.82 9.57 -0.27
CA GLY A 69 1.95 9.62 0.91
C GLY A 69 2.55 8.93 2.13
N GLY A 70 1.80 8.99 3.23
CA GLY A 70 2.22 8.40 4.50
C GLY A 70 2.08 6.88 4.53
N GLY A 71 2.88 6.24 5.39
CA GLY A 71 2.80 4.78 5.57
C GLY A 71 3.57 3.97 4.56
N TYR A 72 4.25 4.61 3.63
CA TYR A 72 5.04 3.91 2.62
C TYR A 72 6.09 2.98 3.23
N SER A 73 6.76 3.42 4.28
CA SER A 73 7.83 2.64 4.90
C SER A 73 7.36 1.30 5.44
N GLU A 74 6.09 1.19 5.83
CA GLU A 74 5.52 -0.07 6.31
C GLU A 74 5.16 -1.02 5.16
N ILE A 75 4.84 -0.49 3.99
CA ILE A 75 4.32 -1.31 2.88
C ILE A 75 5.35 -1.61 1.81
N LYS A 76 6.43 -0.83 1.73
CA LYS A 76 7.36 -0.90 0.60
C LYS A 76 7.94 -2.29 0.34
N GLU A 77 8.21 -3.03 1.41
CA GLU A 77 8.80 -4.37 1.31
C GLU A 77 7.87 -5.41 0.70
N PHE A 78 6.57 -5.14 0.74
CA PHE A 78 5.56 -6.06 0.26
C PHE A 78 5.08 -5.74 -1.15
N LEU A 79 5.55 -4.63 -1.72
CA LEU A 79 5.17 -4.25 -3.09
C LEU A 79 5.99 -5.08 -4.08
N GLU A 80 5.29 -5.67 -5.05
CA GLU A 80 5.88 -6.64 -5.97
C GLU A 80 6.55 -6.03 -7.18
N PHE A 81 6.33 -4.73 -7.42
CA PHE A 81 6.74 -4.09 -8.67
C PHE A 81 7.64 -2.91 -8.44
N ASP A 82 8.51 -2.64 -9.43
CA ASP A 82 9.33 -1.45 -9.43
C ASP A 82 8.45 -0.21 -9.45
N HIS A 83 8.82 0.74 -8.63
CA HIS A 83 8.10 2.00 -8.51
C HIS A 83 9.04 3.07 -7.97
N SER A 84 8.64 4.33 -8.13
CA SER A 84 9.33 5.47 -7.52
C SER A 84 8.46 6.03 -6.41
N TYR A 85 9.07 6.38 -5.30
CA TYR A 85 8.37 7.02 -4.19
C TYR A 85 8.75 8.50 -4.11
N HIS A 86 7.74 9.35 -3.99
CA HIS A 86 7.91 10.80 -3.84
C HIS A 86 7.30 11.25 -2.52
N GLU A 87 8.15 11.79 -1.67
CA GLU A 87 7.79 12.13 -0.30
C GLU A 87 6.93 13.39 -0.17
N ASN A 88 6.67 14.08 -1.24
CA ASN A 88 6.24 15.47 -1.23
C ASN A 88 4.74 15.66 -1.19
N LEU A 89 4.04 15.27 -0.07
CA LEU A 89 2.65 15.38 -0.13
C LEU A 89 1.87 15.84 1.03
N VAL A 90 0.88 16.47 0.61
CA VAL A 90 -0.09 17.25 1.34
C VAL A 90 -1.27 16.41 1.82
N LEU A 91 -1.43 15.20 1.31
CA LEU A 91 -2.60 14.38 1.60
C LEU A 91 -2.33 13.33 2.66
N ASP A 92 -3.34 13.06 3.51
CA ASP A 92 -3.29 12.01 4.54
C ASP A 92 -3.48 10.61 3.97
N GLY A 93 -3.51 10.49 2.66
CA GLY A 93 -3.68 9.23 1.97
C GLY A 93 -2.43 8.77 1.27
N LEU A 94 -2.50 7.57 0.72
CA LEU A 94 -1.49 7.05 -0.18
C LEU A 94 -1.96 7.29 -1.60
N GLU A 95 -1.16 7.96 -2.40
CA GLU A 95 -1.48 8.22 -3.79
C GLU A 95 -0.68 7.33 -4.71
N PHE A 96 -1.34 6.89 -5.74
CA PHE A 96 -0.79 5.99 -6.73
C PHE A 96 -0.98 6.63 -8.10
N TYR A 97 0.11 6.84 -8.81
CA TYR A 97 0.09 7.45 -10.14
C TYR A 97 0.68 6.52 -11.17
N VAL A 98 0.05 6.50 -12.32
CA VAL A 98 0.57 5.77 -13.48
C VAL A 98 0.81 6.79 -14.58
N ASN A 99 2.04 6.85 -15.04
CA ASN A 99 2.40 7.65 -16.19
C ASN A 99 2.60 6.72 -17.38
N ASN A 100 1.68 6.79 -18.30
CA ASN A 100 1.76 6.03 -19.54
C ASN A 100 2.31 6.94 -20.64
N MET A 101 3.61 6.85 -20.82
CA MET A 101 4.34 7.63 -21.81
C MET A 101 4.33 6.94 -23.18
N GLY A 102 3.41 6.05 -23.38
CA GLY A 102 3.32 5.25 -24.59
C GLY A 102 3.03 6.00 -25.87
#